data_d31711e9f066e552ba62932697f0f91d
#
_entry.id   d31711e9f066e552ba62932697f0f91d
#
_cell.length_a   1.000
_cell.length_b   1.000
_cell.length_c   1.000
_cell.angle_alpha   90.00
_cell.angle_beta   90.00
_cell.angle_gamma   90.00
#
_symmetry.space_group_name_H-M   'P 1'
#
loop_
_entity.id
_entity.type
_entity.pdbx_description
1 polymer ?
#
loop_
_entity_poly.entity_id
_entity_poly.type
_entity_poly.pdbx_seq_one_letter_code
_entity_poly.pdbx_strand_id
1 'polypeptide(L)'
;MKKIVIPIIVVVVIAALIGGSYLVMDGLFPKADPINVPSASSVASMTVIKNESRQDGEQRAIASADIDSILSLLSEAEPTRKMSVQDSPDAKTYYEIAAKTSERIHYFYVYFENGTCYVEIPYEGIYTVDKGLVNLLPTGDYRNDEKVKIINTESDIDAEQLKAHYENGGIIVVRAWQLANDVENIVRGIEASEHDEKDLATVFCKSKSGAPYTGVVQGNTSDLESEIDEMVARAKSEQ
;
A
#
# COMPACT_ATOMS: atom_id res chain seq x y z
N MET A 1 -52.36 23.12 25.60
CA MET A 1 -51.55 21.95 26.00
C MET A 1 -51.43 20.90 24.89
N LYS A 2 -52.49 20.62 24.05
CA LYS A 2 -52.40 19.59 22.96
C LYS A 2 -51.38 19.88 21.85
N LYS A 3 -51.04 21.15 21.59
CA LYS A 3 -50.14 21.53 20.47
C LYS A 3 -48.64 21.23 20.74
N ILE A 4 -48.24 21.01 21.98
CA ILE A 4 -46.82 20.73 22.33
C ILE A 4 -46.57 19.21 22.51
N VAL A 5 -47.61 18.45 22.86
CA VAL A 5 -47.49 17.02 23.14
C VAL A 5 -47.18 16.20 21.87
N ILE A 6 -47.78 16.58 20.75
CA ILE A 6 -47.59 15.87 19.44
C ILE A 6 -46.13 15.89 18.99
N PRO A 7 -45.44 17.06 18.92
CA PRO A 7 -44.03 17.05 18.50
C PRO A 7 -43.11 16.29 19.47
N ILE A 8 -43.40 16.27 20.79
CA ILE A 8 -42.61 15.50 21.74
C ILE A 8 -42.78 14.00 21.50
N ILE A 9 -43.98 13.53 21.25
CA ILE A 9 -44.27 12.12 20.94
C ILE A 9 -43.52 11.70 19.66
N VAL A 10 -43.55 12.54 18.63
CA VAL A 10 -42.85 12.26 17.35
C VAL A 10 -41.35 12.13 17.57
N VAL A 11 -40.71 13.03 18.35
CA VAL A 11 -39.31 12.98 18.66
C VAL A 11 -38.94 11.70 19.45
N VAL A 12 -39.76 11.32 20.44
CA VAL A 12 -39.56 10.09 21.24
C VAL A 12 -39.68 8.84 20.36
N VAL A 13 -40.67 8.80 19.44
CA VAL A 13 -40.83 7.67 18.51
C VAL A 13 -39.65 7.55 17.55
N ILE A 14 -39.17 8.68 16.99
CA ILE A 14 -38.01 8.69 16.12
C ILE A 14 -36.76 8.22 16.87
N ALA A 15 -36.54 8.71 18.09
CA ALA A 15 -35.42 8.29 18.94
C ALA A 15 -35.48 6.79 19.29
N ALA A 16 -36.69 6.27 19.57
CA ALA A 16 -36.89 4.83 19.85
C ALA A 16 -36.66 3.98 18.59
N LEU A 17 -37.07 4.45 17.41
CA LEU A 17 -36.83 3.74 16.15
C LEU A 17 -35.33 3.74 15.78
N ILE A 18 -34.63 4.86 15.97
CA ILE A 18 -33.19 4.94 15.74
C ILE A 18 -32.44 4.07 16.76
N GLY A 19 -32.73 4.20 18.05
CA GLY A 19 -32.10 3.40 19.11
C GLY A 19 -32.41 1.91 18.98
N GLY A 20 -33.67 1.57 18.64
CA GLY A 20 -34.07 0.18 18.40
C GLY A 20 -33.39 -0.43 17.18
N SER A 21 -33.21 0.34 16.09
CA SER A 21 -32.49 -0.14 14.92
C SER A 21 -31.00 -0.43 15.20
N TYR A 22 -30.36 0.39 16.03
CA TYR A 22 -28.97 0.14 16.47
C TYR A 22 -28.84 -1.18 17.25
N LEU A 23 -29.70 -1.41 18.23
CA LEU A 23 -29.69 -2.64 19.03
C LEU A 23 -29.97 -3.89 18.21
N VAL A 24 -30.90 -3.79 17.24
CA VAL A 24 -31.21 -4.90 16.33
C VAL A 24 -30.07 -5.17 15.37
N MET A 25 -29.42 -4.13 14.85
CA MET A 25 -28.26 -4.26 13.96
C MET A 25 -27.07 -4.91 14.67
N ASP A 26 -26.78 -4.51 15.93
CA ASP A 26 -25.69 -5.12 16.70
C ASP A 26 -25.97 -6.57 17.08
N GLY A 27 -27.23 -6.95 17.30
CA GLY A 27 -27.62 -8.33 17.59
C GLY A 27 -27.67 -9.26 16.38
N LEU A 28 -28.08 -8.74 15.20
CA LEU A 28 -28.20 -9.53 13.96
C LEU A 28 -26.93 -9.53 13.13
N PHE A 29 -26.14 -8.45 13.19
CA PHE A 29 -24.92 -8.27 12.43
C PHE A 29 -23.81 -7.74 13.36
N PRO A 30 -23.30 -8.59 14.27
CA PRO A 30 -22.22 -8.19 15.15
C PRO A 30 -20.98 -7.82 14.33
N LYS A 31 -20.18 -6.89 14.83
CA LYS A 31 -18.83 -6.66 14.29
C LYS A 31 -17.97 -7.88 14.58
N ALA A 32 -17.00 -8.13 13.72
CA ALA A 32 -15.96 -9.12 13.99
C ALA A 32 -15.17 -8.77 15.26
N ASP A 33 -14.54 -9.75 15.88
CA ASP A 33 -13.59 -9.52 16.97
C ASP A 33 -12.36 -8.76 16.45
N PRO A 34 -11.61 -8.04 17.29
CA PRO A 34 -10.35 -7.42 16.87
C PRO A 34 -9.37 -8.43 16.26
N ILE A 35 -8.59 -8.01 15.26
CA ILE A 35 -7.61 -8.88 14.60
C ILE A 35 -6.59 -9.42 15.63
N ASN A 36 -6.39 -10.72 15.61
CA ASN A 36 -5.32 -11.35 16.38
C ASN A 36 -4.01 -11.33 15.58
N VAL A 37 -3.23 -10.27 15.76
CA VAL A 37 -1.95 -10.06 15.08
C VAL A 37 -0.81 -10.70 15.89
N PRO A 38 0.11 -11.48 15.27
CA PRO A 38 1.26 -12.01 15.98
C PRO A 38 2.22 -10.88 16.41
N SER A 39 2.97 -11.08 17.49
CA SER A 39 4.03 -10.11 17.84
C SER A 39 5.16 -10.13 16.82
N ALA A 40 5.75 -8.97 16.51
CA ALA A 40 6.84 -8.86 15.54
C ALA A 40 8.02 -9.80 15.88
N SER A 41 8.33 -9.96 17.17
CA SER A 41 9.38 -10.86 17.65
C SER A 41 9.10 -12.35 17.42
N SER A 42 7.83 -12.74 17.21
CA SER A 42 7.44 -14.12 16.90
C SER A 42 7.42 -14.43 15.41
N VAL A 43 7.48 -13.41 14.54
CA VAL A 43 7.46 -13.56 13.09
C VAL A 43 8.85 -13.89 12.58
N ALA A 44 9.03 -15.09 12.05
CA ALA A 44 10.29 -15.55 11.46
C ALA A 44 10.50 -14.99 10.04
N SER A 45 9.42 -14.83 9.28
CA SER A 45 9.43 -14.23 7.95
C SER A 45 8.04 -13.73 7.59
N MET A 46 7.98 -12.69 6.76
CA MET A 46 6.75 -12.17 6.18
C MET A 46 6.90 -12.03 4.67
N THR A 47 5.89 -12.44 3.94
CA THR A 47 5.89 -12.37 2.47
C THR A 47 4.58 -11.77 1.99
N VAL A 48 4.58 -11.23 0.79
CA VAL A 48 3.40 -10.72 0.11
C VAL A 48 3.32 -11.26 -1.31
N ILE A 49 2.10 -11.52 -1.77
CA ILE A 49 1.76 -11.84 -3.15
C ILE A 49 0.69 -10.86 -3.60
N LYS A 50 0.91 -10.18 -4.72
CA LYS A 50 -0.13 -9.37 -5.37
C LYS A 50 -0.90 -10.26 -6.34
N ASN A 51 -2.16 -10.50 -6.07
CA ASN A 51 -3.04 -11.30 -6.92
C ASN A 51 -3.90 -10.37 -7.80
N GLU A 52 -3.89 -10.59 -9.12
CA GLU A 52 -4.68 -9.82 -10.07
C GLU A 52 -5.57 -10.75 -10.91
N SER A 53 -6.89 -10.50 -10.90
CA SER A 53 -7.86 -11.24 -11.73
C SER A 53 -7.74 -12.77 -11.61
N ARG A 54 -7.48 -13.26 -10.39
CA ARG A 54 -7.29 -14.69 -10.05
C ARG A 54 -6.02 -15.32 -10.64
N GLN A 55 -5.04 -14.51 -10.99
CA GLN A 55 -3.69 -14.96 -11.30
C GLN A 55 -2.81 -14.68 -10.07
N ASP A 56 -2.11 -15.71 -9.62
CA ASP A 56 -1.16 -15.57 -8.51
C ASP A 56 0.03 -14.76 -9.00
N GLY A 57 0.33 -13.70 -8.28
CA GLY A 57 1.52 -12.89 -8.51
C GLY A 57 2.78 -13.56 -7.96
N GLU A 58 3.91 -12.91 -8.15
CA GLU A 58 5.17 -13.34 -7.56
C GLU A 58 5.18 -13.11 -6.05
N GLN A 59 5.67 -14.11 -5.31
CA GLN A 59 5.86 -14.00 -3.87
C GLN A 59 7.12 -13.18 -3.57
N ARG A 60 6.97 -12.11 -2.80
CA ARG A 60 8.07 -11.22 -2.39
C ARG A 60 8.24 -11.21 -0.88
N ALA A 61 9.49 -11.16 -0.44
CA ALA A 61 9.80 -11.03 0.98
C ALA A 61 9.60 -9.57 1.43
N ILE A 62 8.99 -9.40 2.59
CA ILE A 62 8.89 -8.11 3.28
C ILE A 62 10.17 -7.90 4.09
N ALA A 63 10.74 -6.70 4.01
CA ALA A 63 11.93 -6.36 4.77
C ALA A 63 11.67 -6.44 6.28
N SER A 64 12.62 -6.97 7.04
CA SER A 64 12.46 -7.12 8.49
C SER A 64 12.19 -5.80 9.23
N ALA A 65 12.69 -4.68 8.68
CA ALA A 65 12.45 -3.34 9.23
C ALA A 65 10.98 -2.90 9.12
N ASP A 66 10.22 -3.43 8.16
CA ASP A 66 8.83 -3.03 7.90
C ASP A 66 7.81 -3.92 8.61
N ILE A 67 8.22 -5.10 9.09
CA ILE A 67 7.34 -6.08 9.73
C ILE A 67 6.59 -5.47 10.92
N ASP A 68 7.29 -4.76 11.80
CA ASP A 68 6.68 -4.16 12.99
C ASP A 68 5.64 -3.11 12.62
N SER A 69 5.93 -2.26 11.64
CA SER A 69 5.01 -1.24 11.13
C SER A 69 3.77 -1.84 10.49
N ILE A 70 3.93 -2.91 9.70
CA ILE A 70 2.81 -3.64 9.07
C ILE A 70 1.91 -4.26 10.14
N LEU A 71 2.49 -4.94 11.12
CA LEU A 71 1.73 -5.58 12.19
C LEU A 71 1.01 -4.55 13.08
N SER A 72 1.63 -3.37 13.32
CA SER A 72 1.00 -2.25 14.02
C SER A 72 -0.25 -1.78 13.28
N LEU A 73 -0.15 -1.49 11.98
CA LEU A 73 -1.30 -1.06 11.17
C LEU A 73 -2.41 -2.14 11.13
N LEU A 74 -2.03 -3.41 11.04
CA LEU A 74 -3.01 -4.51 11.10
C LEU A 74 -3.69 -4.59 12.47
N SER A 75 -2.98 -4.34 13.57
CA SER A 75 -3.55 -4.35 14.93
C SER A 75 -4.51 -3.19 15.19
N GLU A 76 -4.35 -2.08 14.46
CA GLU A 76 -5.19 -0.90 14.53
C GLU A 76 -6.41 -0.98 13.60
N ALA A 77 -6.53 -2.05 12.82
CA ALA A 77 -7.63 -2.23 11.88
C ALA A 77 -8.98 -2.32 12.61
N GLU A 78 -9.97 -1.58 12.11
CA GLU A 78 -11.29 -1.48 12.74
C GLU A 78 -12.25 -2.54 12.17
N PRO A 79 -12.90 -3.35 13.01
CA PRO A 79 -13.84 -4.37 12.56
C PRO A 79 -15.08 -3.74 11.91
N THR A 80 -15.45 -4.27 10.76
CA THR A 80 -16.69 -3.94 10.08
C THR A 80 -17.80 -4.93 10.47
N ARG A 81 -19.01 -4.77 9.91
CA ARG A 81 -20.09 -5.75 10.01
C ARG A 81 -20.12 -6.73 8.84
N LYS A 82 -19.13 -6.66 7.93
CA LYS A 82 -18.98 -7.59 6.83
C LYS A 82 -18.28 -8.85 7.34
N MET A 83 -18.88 -9.99 7.07
CA MET A 83 -18.29 -11.30 7.42
C MET A 83 -17.46 -11.81 6.26
N SER A 84 -16.33 -12.43 6.55
CA SER A 84 -15.61 -13.23 5.59
C SER A 84 -16.17 -14.66 5.61
N VAL A 85 -16.56 -15.18 4.44
CA VAL A 85 -17.19 -16.51 4.29
C VAL A 85 -16.44 -17.39 3.29
N GLN A 86 -15.27 -16.95 2.85
CA GLN A 86 -14.48 -17.60 1.80
C GLN A 86 -12.98 -17.55 2.11
N ASP A 87 -12.20 -18.33 1.35
CA ASP A 87 -10.76 -18.48 1.55
C ASP A 87 -9.95 -17.26 1.08
N SER A 88 -10.51 -16.43 0.19
CA SER A 88 -9.87 -15.24 -0.36
C SER A 88 -10.91 -14.20 -0.75
N PRO A 89 -10.55 -12.89 -0.83
CA PRO A 89 -11.45 -11.80 -1.20
C PRO A 89 -12.05 -11.99 -2.60
N ASP A 90 -13.30 -11.55 -2.77
CA ASP A 90 -13.93 -11.41 -4.09
C ASP A 90 -13.56 -10.05 -4.72
N ALA A 91 -12.28 -9.72 -4.68
CA ALA A 91 -11.72 -8.51 -5.27
C ALA A 91 -10.87 -8.87 -6.50
N LYS A 92 -10.89 -8.00 -7.53
CA LYS A 92 -10.07 -8.23 -8.74
C LYS A 92 -8.58 -8.21 -8.44
N THR A 93 -8.19 -7.35 -7.52
CA THR A 93 -6.81 -7.18 -7.08
C THR A 93 -6.80 -7.19 -5.56
N TYR A 94 -5.97 -8.03 -4.98
CA TYR A 94 -5.71 -8.08 -3.54
C TYR A 94 -4.28 -8.51 -3.26
N TYR A 95 -3.82 -8.17 -2.07
CA TYR A 95 -2.51 -8.52 -1.57
C TYR A 95 -2.66 -9.58 -0.49
N GLU A 96 -2.04 -10.73 -0.68
CA GLU A 96 -1.96 -11.78 0.32
C GLU A 96 -0.67 -11.58 1.12
N ILE A 97 -0.79 -11.22 2.39
CA ILE A 97 0.32 -11.12 3.33
C ILE A 97 0.35 -12.41 4.15
N ALA A 98 1.48 -13.11 4.15
CA ALA A 98 1.70 -14.32 4.94
C ALA A 98 2.77 -14.08 6.00
N ALA A 99 2.38 -13.98 7.28
CA ALA A 99 3.28 -13.84 8.41
C ALA A 99 3.53 -15.23 9.04
N LYS A 100 4.74 -15.75 8.89
CA LYS A 100 5.14 -17.07 9.40
C LYS A 100 5.70 -16.95 10.81
N THR A 101 5.06 -17.62 11.76
CA THR A 101 5.58 -17.84 13.12
C THR A 101 6.09 -19.27 13.27
N SER A 102 6.60 -19.62 14.45
CA SER A 102 6.98 -21.01 14.77
C SER A 102 5.78 -21.97 14.84
N GLU A 103 4.56 -21.44 15.08
CA GLU A 103 3.36 -22.25 15.30
C GLU A 103 2.52 -22.38 14.04
N ARG A 104 2.34 -21.30 13.28
CA ARG A 104 1.47 -21.25 12.10
C ARG A 104 1.82 -20.10 11.16
N ILE A 105 1.14 -20.07 10.01
CA ILE A 105 1.13 -18.92 9.10
C ILE A 105 -0.16 -18.15 9.33
N HIS A 106 -0.05 -16.84 9.49
CA HIS A 106 -1.18 -15.92 9.55
C HIS A 106 -1.34 -15.28 8.18
N TYR A 107 -2.54 -15.35 7.60
CA TYR A 107 -2.87 -14.76 6.32
C TYR A 107 -3.73 -13.52 6.51
N PHE A 108 -3.36 -12.44 5.83
CA PHE A 108 -4.10 -11.18 5.79
C PHE A 108 -4.28 -10.79 4.34
N TYR A 109 -5.52 -10.63 3.88
CA TYR A 109 -5.83 -10.25 2.51
C TYR A 109 -6.22 -8.79 2.45
N VAL A 110 -5.38 -7.95 1.81
CA VAL A 110 -5.57 -6.50 1.75
C VAL A 110 -6.07 -6.12 0.36
N TYR A 111 -7.14 -5.32 0.29
CA TYR A 111 -7.71 -4.85 -0.97
C TYR A 111 -8.40 -3.49 -0.83
N PHE A 112 -8.69 -2.87 -1.98
CA PHE A 112 -9.44 -1.61 -2.04
C PHE A 112 -10.83 -1.83 -2.61
N GLU A 113 -11.82 -1.23 -1.95
CA GLU A 113 -13.18 -1.14 -2.45
C GLU A 113 -13.70 0.29 -2.23
N ASN A 114 -14.11 0.98 -3.31
CA ASN A 114 -14.63 2.35 -3.27
C ASN A 114 -13.71 3.35 -2.53
N GLY A 115 -12.38 3.22 -2.68
CA GLY A 115 -11.40 4.11 -2.07
C GLY A 115 -11.08 3.81 -0.59
N THR A 116 -11.72 2.81 0.00
CA THR A 116 -11.44 2.32 1.34
C THR A 116 -10.52 1.11 1.26
N CYS A 117 -9.49 1.08 2.11
CA CYS A 117 -8.61 -0.08 2.27
C CYS A 117 -9.21 -1.04 3.28
N TYR A 118 -9.30 -2.31 2.90
CA TYR A 118 -9.80 -3.38 3.75
C TYR A 118 -8.73 -4.43 3.97
N VAL A 119 -8.79 -5.06 5.13
CA VAL A 119 -8.12 -6.34 5.38
C VAL A 119 -9.19 -7.39 5.69
N GLU A 120 -9.09 -8.53 5.03
CA GLU A 120 -9.97 -9.68 5.24
C GLU A 120 -9.16 -10.82 5.85
N ILE A 121 -9.71 -11.43 6.89
CA ILE A 121 -9.21 -12.67 7.47
C ILE A 121 -10.26 -13.74 7.20
N PRO A 122 -9.91 -14.81 6.45
CA PRO A 122 -10.84 -15.87 6.08
C PRO A 122 -11.61 -16.40 7.29
N TYR A 123 -12.93 -16.44 7.16
CA TYR A 123 -13.88 -16.96 8.16
C TYR A 123 -13.92 -16.21 9.50
N GLU A 124 -13.17 -15.12 9.64
CA GLU A 124 -13.18 -14.28 10.85
C GLU A 124 -13.91 -12.96 10.59
N GLY A 125 -13.49 -12.18 9.59
CA GLY A 125 -14.14 -10.92 9.30
C GLY A 125 -13.40 -10.04 8.30
N ILE A 126 -14.03 -8.89 8.03
CA ILE A 126 -13.49 -7.84 7.17
C ILE A 126 -13.35 -6.56 8.01
N TYR A 127 -12.19 -5.93 7.92
CA TYR A 127 -11.79 -4.77 8.71
C TYR A 127 -11.40 -3.61 7.81
N THR A 128 -11.56 -2.39 8.25
CA THR A 128 -10.94 -1.22 7.60
C THR A 128 -9.55 -1.01 8.17
N VAL A 129 -8.60 -0.69 7.31
CA VAL A 129 -7.20 -0.45 7.69
C VAL A 129 -6.69 0.82 7.03
N ASP A 130 -5.67 1.44 7.61
CA ASP A 130 -5.02 2.59 6.99
C ASP A 130 -4.38 2.20 5.64
N LYS A 131 -4.63 3.00 4.61
CA LYS A 131 -4.11 2.78 3.26
C LYS A 131 -2.57 2.77 3.20
N GLY A 132 -1.91 3.38 4.19
CA GLY A 132 -0.46 3.38 4.34
C GLY A 132 0.13 1.97 4.46
N LEU A 133 -0.69 0.97 4.85
CA LEU A 133 -0.27 -0.43 4.87
C LEU A 133 0.26 -0.90 3.51
N VAL A 134 -0.44 -0.54 2.41
CA VAL A 134 -0.04 -0.97 1.06
C VAL A 134 1.28 -0.33 0.62
N ASN A 135 1.62 0.86 1.13
CA ASN A 135 2.89 1.53 0.83
C ASN A 135 4.10 0.81 1.46
N LEU A 136 3.88 -0.04 2.47
CA LEU A 136 4.92 -0.86 3.09
C LEU A 136 5.11 -2.22 2.40
N LEU A 137 4.20 -2.58 1.47
CA LEU A 137 4.27 -3.87 0.80
C LEU A 137 5.16 -3.77 -0.44
N PRO A 138 6.11 -4.68 -0.67
CA PRO A 138 6.92 -4.75 -1.88
C PRO A 138 6.12 -5.34 -3.06
N THR A 139 4.99 -4.71 -3.39
CA THR A 139 3.98 -5.27 -4.29
C THR A 139 4.16 -4.90 -5.75
N GLY A 140 5.21 -4.15 -6.05
CA GLY A 140 5.49 -3.86 -7.41
C GLY A 140 4.60 -2.81 -8.09
N ASP A 141 3.88 -2.01 -7.35
CA ASP A 141 3.14 -0.91 -7.95
C ASP A 141 3.69 0.46 -7.52
N TYR A 142 4.99 0.67 -7.82
CA TYR A 142 5.63 1.96 -7.63
C TYR A 142 4.86 3.10 -8.31
N ARG A 143 4.01 2.79 -9.31
CA ARG A 143 3.20 3.76 -10.06
C ARG A 143 2.13 4.47 -9.23
N ASN A 144 1.69 3.85 -8.14
CA ASN A 144 0.68 4.41 -7.24
C ASN A 144 1.29 5.02 -5.96
N ASP A 145 2.62 5.02 -5.84
CA ASP A 145 3.30 5.57 -4.68
C ASP A 145 3.45 7.10 -4.81
N GLU A 146 2.92 7.84 -3.85
CA GLU A 146 2.99 9.32 -3.83
C GLU A 146 4.44 9.85 -3.79
N LYS A 147 5.39 9.03 -3.29
CA LYS A 147 6.81 9.35 -3.29
C LYS A 147 7.50 9.09 -4.61
N VAL A 148 6.84 8.40 -5.54
CA VAL A 148 7.43 8.03 -6.82
C VAL A 148 6.85 8.89 -7.94
N LYS A 149 7.72 9.58 -8.66
CA LYS A 149 7.39 10.32 -9.88
C LYS A 149 7.96 9.59 -11.08
N ILE A 150 7.11 9.28 -12.07
CA ILE A 150 7.50 8.54 -13.26
C ILE A 150 7.66 9.52 -14.42
N ILE A 151 8.76 9.41 -15.16
CA ILE A 151 9.08 10.18 -16.35
C ILE A 151 9.12 9.21 -17.53
N ASN A 152 8.16 9.33 -18.43
CA ASN A 152 8.08 8.54 -19.66
C ASN A 152 8.42 9.36 -20.90
N THR A 153 8.17 10.67 -20.86
CA THR A 153 8.30 11.61 -21.99
C THR A 153 8.90 12.94 -21.53
N GLU A 154 9.40 13.74 -22.47
CA GLU A 154 9.88 15.11 -22.17
C GLU A 154 8.82 15.99 -21.53
N SER A 155 7.54 15.79 -21.85
CA SER A 155 6.43 16.55 -21.26
C SER A 155 6.22 16.28 -19.76
N ASP A 156 6.78 15.19 -19.23
CA ASP A 156 6.73 14.88 -17.79
C ASP A 156 7.81 15.64 -17.00
N ILE A 157 8.74 16.30 -17.70
CA ILE A 157 9.87 17.02 -17.11
C ILE A 157 9.48 18.46 -16.78
N ASP A 158 9.21 18.71 -15.51
CA ASP A 158 9.16 20.02 -14.89
C ASP A 158 10.34 20.15 -13.93
N ALA A 159 11.35 20.91 -14.33
CA ALA A 159 12.63 20.97 -13.61
C ALA A 159 12.48 21.44 -12.14
N GLU A 160 11.60 22.41 -11.87
CA GLU A 160 11.39 22.90 -10.49
C GLU A 160 10.70 21.85 -9.63
N GLN A 161 9.66 21.21 -10.17
CA GLN A 161 8.93 20.16 -9.44
C GLN A 161 9.78 18.90 -9.25
N LEU A 162 10.57 18.49 -10.24
CA LEU A 162 11.47 17.34 -10.14
C LEU A 162 12.54 17.58 -9.08
N LYS A 163 13.16 18.76 -9.10
CA LYS A 163 14.17 19.13 -8.11
C LYS A 163 13.57 19.17 -6.72
N ALA A 164 12.42 19.82 -6.54
CA ALA A 164 11.73 19.87 -5.25
C ALA A 164 11.33 18.46 -4.76
N HIS A 165 10.82 17.61 -5.65
CA HIS A 165 10.46 16.23 -5.31
C HIS A 165 11.69 15.43 -4.82
N TYR A 166 12.80 15.49 -5.56
CA TYR A 166 14.06 14.84 -5.19
C TYR A 166 14.64 15.36 -3.88
N GLU A 167 14.64 16.69 -3.68
CA GLU A 167 15.16 17.32 -2.45
C GLU A 167 14.32 16.93 -1.21
N ASN A 168 13.03 16.69 -1.37
CA ASN A 168 12.13 16.26 -0.31
C ASN A 168 12.11 14.73 -0.08
N GLY A 169 13.10 14.01 -0.61
CA GLY A 169 13.20 12.55 -0.46
C GLY A 169 12.25 11.77 -1.37
N GLY A 170 11.80 12.37 -2.47
CA GLY A 170 11.05 11.66 -3.50
C GLY A 170 11.95 10.74 -4.34
N ILE A 171 11.34 9.74 -4.96
CA ILE A 171 11.97 8.80 -5.89
C ILE A 171 11.52 9.16 -7.29
N ILE A 172 12.45 9.25 -8.23
CA ILE A 172 12.17 9.52 -9.64
C ILE A 172 12.54 8.30 -10.45
N VAL A 173 11.59 7.76 -11.21
CA VAL A 173 11.76 6.64 -12.14
C VAL A 173 11.70 7.18 -13.55
N VAL A 174 12.80 7.09 -14.29
CA VAL A 174 12.89 7.49 -15.70
C VAL A 174 12.89 6.25 -16.57
N ARG A 175 11.89 6.10 -17.44
CA ARG A 175 11.69 4.89 -18.29
C ARG A 175 12.22 5.05 -19.72
N ALA A 176 12.95 6.12 -19.97
CA ALA A 176 13.56 6.40 -21.26
C ALA A 176 14.99 6.87 -21.02
N TRP A 177 15.97 6.10 -21.51
CA TRP A 177 17.40 6.42 -21.31
C TRP A 177 17.77 7.81 -21.83
N GLN A 178 17.16 8.28 -22.92
CA GLN A 178 17.38 9.61 -23.48
C GLN A 178 17.07 10.73 -22.49
N LEU A 179 16.10 10.51 -21.60
CA LEU A 179 15.67 11.49 -20.60
C LEU A 179 16.45 11.36 -19.28
N ALA A 180 17.14 10.24 -19.06
CA ALA A 180 17.84 9.98 -17.81
C ALA A 180 18.95 11.01 -17.56
N ASN A 181 19.72 11.36 -18.58
CA ASN A 181 20.76 12.40 -18.48
C ASN A 181 20.16 13.76 -18.11
N ASP A 182 19.07 14.17 -18.74
CA ASP A 182 18.41 15.46 -18.47
C ASP A 182 17.86 15.50 -17.05
N VAL A 183 17.21 14.43 -16.62
CA VAL A 183 16.68 14.33 -15.24
C VAL A 183 17.81 14.32 -14.22
N GLU A 184 18.92 13.61 -14.47
CA GLU A 184 20.08 13.60 -13.57
C GLU A 184 20.69 14.99 -13.44
N ASN A 185 20.86 15.72 -14.54
CA ASN A 185 21.33 17.12 -14.54
C ASN A 185 20.42 18.03 -13.72
N ILE A 186 19.10 17.89 -13.85
CA ILE A 186 18.12 18.68 -13.10
C ILE A 186 18.22 18.41 -11.60
N VAL A 187 18.24 17.14 -11.19
CA VAL A 187 18.16 16.76 -9.77
C VAL A 187 19.48 16.90 -9.02
N ARG A 188 20.61 16.69 -9.70
CA ARG A 188 21.94 16.71 -9.11
C ARG A 188 22.73 17.96 -9.41
N GLY A 189 22.43 18.67 -10.50
CA GLY A 189 23.17 19.85 -10.95
C GLY A 189 24.63 19.56 -11.35
N ILE A 190 24.92 18.34 -11.78
CA ILE A 190 26.24 17.88 -12.27
C ILE A 190 26.09 17.30 -13.66
N GLU A 191 27.19 17.23 -14.42
CA GLU A 191 27.18 16.45 -15.67
C GLU A 191 26.78 15.00 -15.37
N ALA A 192 25.78 14.53 -16.12
CA ALA A 192 25.20 13.20 -15.92
C ALA A 192 26.22 12.09 -16.23
N SER A 193 26.07 10.97 -15.56
CA SER A 193 26.66 9.71 -16.00
C SER A 193 26.11 9.35 -17.39
N GLU A 194 26.93 8.70 -18.23
CA GLU A 194 26.47 8.25 -19.53
C GLU A 194 25.40 7.16 -19.37
N HIS A 195 24.16 7.48 -19.71
CA HIS A 195 23.08 6.52 -19.89
C HIS A 195 23.01 6.12 -21.37
N ASP A 196 22.84 4.84 -21.64
CA ASP A 196 22.81 4.31 -22.99
C ASP A 196 21.50 3.54 -23.32
N GLU A 197 21.35 3.10 -24.57
CA GLU A 197 20.16 2.39 -25.04
C GLU A 197 19.87 1.06 -24.34
N LYS A 198 20.80 0.55 -23.52
CA LYS A 198 20.61 -0.65 -22.69
C LYS A 198 19.94 -0.33 -21.36
N ASP A 199 19.89 0.94 -20.99
CA ASP A 199 19.27 1.39 -19.76
C ASP A 199 17.75 1.49 -19.97
N LEU A 200 17.04 0.45 -19.58
CA LEU A 200 15.59 0.35 -19.74
C LEU A 200 14.83 1.26 -18.76
N ALA A 201 15.39 1.48 -17.58
CA ALA A 201 14.91 2.45 -16.62
C ALA A 201 16.02 2.90 -15.68
N THR A 202 15.92 4.12 -15.18
CA THR A 202 16.82 4.69 -14.16
C THR A 202 16.01 5.21 -12.98
N VAL A 203 16.47 4.91 -11.76
CA VAL A 203 15.84 5.33 -10.52
C VAL A 203 16.78 6.27 -9.76
N PHE A 204 16.30 7.46 -9.44
CA PHE A 204 17.03 8.48 -8.68
C PHE A 204 16.37 8.75 -7.34
N CYS A 205 17.14 8.81 -6.26
CA CYS A 205 16.69 9.30 -4.96
C CYS A 205 17.86 9.82 -4.11
N LYS A 206 17.55 10.39 -2.93
CA LYS A 206 18.55 10.68 -1.89
C LYS A 206 18.49 9.62 -0.81
N SER A 207 19.67 9.17 -0.35
CA SER A 207 19.78 8.31 0.83
C SER A 207 19.54 9.08 2.13
N LYS A 208 19.40 8.38 3.26
CA LYS A 208 19.34 8.95 4.62
C LYS A 208 20.50 9.89 4.94
N SER A 209 21.67 9.63 4.39
CA SER A 209 22.85 10.50 4.55
C SER A 209 22.81 11.74 3.66
N GLY A 210 21.80 11.90 2.80
CA GLY A 210 21.72 12.94 1.78
C GLY A 210 22.56 12.66 0.52
N ALA A 211 23.27 11.51 0.47
CA ALA A 211 24.03 11.11 -0.71
C ALA A 211 23.09 10.70 -1.85
N PRO A 212 23.43 11.02 -3.11
CA PRO A 212 22.65 10.61 -4.26
C PRO A 212 22.72 9.08 -4.45
N TYR A 213 21.58 8.49 -4.75
CA TYR A 213 21.44 7.09 -5.17
C TYR A 213 20.96 7.04 -6.61
N THR A 214 21.58 6.19 -7.43
CA THR A 214 21.13 5.88 -8.77
C THR A 214 21.12 4.37 -8.94
N GLY A 215 19.98 3.84 -9.34
CA GLY A 215 19.83 2.46 -9.78
C GLY A 215 19.47 2.43 -11.27
N VAL A 216 20.06 1.49 -12.03
CA VAL A 216 19.80 1.34 -13.46
C VAL A 216 19.35 -0.09 -13.75
N VAL A 217 18.20 -0.22 -14.44
CA VAL A 217 17.73 -1.50 -14.98
C VAL A 217 18.25 -1.64 -16.41
N GLN A 218 19.05 -2.66 -16.65
CA GLN A 218 19.67 -2.90 -17.96
C GLN A 218 19.26 -4.24 -18.55
N GLY A 219 19.30 -4.32 -19.88
CA GLY A 219 19.13 -5.56 -20.61
C GLY A 219 17.71 -5.79 -21.14
N ASN A 220 17.51 -6.95 -21.73
CA ASN A 220 16.22 -7.33 -22.32
C ASN A 220 15.46 -8.16 -21.28
N THR A 221 14.82 -7.49 -20.33
CA THR A 221 14.11 -8.19 -19.26
C THR A 221 12.67 -8.45 -19.67
N SER A 222 12.23 -9.67 -19.52
CA SER A 222 10.83 -10.04 -19.70
C SER A 222 9.94 -9.47 -18.59
N ASP A 223 10.55 -8.94 -17.52
CA ASP A 223 9.87 -8.44 -16.31
C ASP A 223 10.45 -7.09 -15.85
N LEU A 224 10.53 -6.13 -16.78
CA LEU A 224 11.02 -4.78 -16.51
C LEU A 224 10.34 -4.12 -15.31
N GLU A 225 9.03 -4.30 -15.17
CA GLU A 225 8.26 -3.70 -14.09
C GLU A 225 8.71 -4.26 -12.72
N SER A 226 8.94 -5.58 -12.63
CA SER A 226 9.42 -6.21 -11.40
C SER A 226 10.81 -5.71 -10.99
N GLU A 227 11.71 -5.53 -11.95
CA GLU A 227 13.05 -5.01 -11.67
C GLU A 227 13.03 -3.54 -11.26
N ILE A 228 12.15 -2.72 -11.86
CA ILE A 228 11.94 -1.34 -11.41
C ILE A 228 11.41 -1.32 -9.98
N ASP A 229 10.47 -2.20 -9.65
CA ASP A 229 9.91 -2.32 -8.32
C ASP A 229 10.95 -2.68 -7.26
N GLU A 230 11.81 -3.66 -7.55
CA GLU A 230 12.92 -4.00 -6.67
C GLU A 230 13.85 -2.80 -6.46
N MET A 231 14.11 -2.04 -7.51
CA MET A 231 14.97 -0.88 -7.45
C MET A 231 14.33 0.26 -6.64
N VAL A 232 13.03 0.49 -6.81
CA VAL A 232 12.27 1.44 -5.99
C VAL A 232 12.22 1.00 -4.53
N ALA A 233 12.03 -0.29 -4.26
CA ALA A 233 12.09 -0.83 -2.90
C ALA A 233 13.46 -0.63 -2.25
N ARG A 234 14.56 -0.85 -3.00
CA ARG A 234 15.92 -0.53 -2.53
C ARG A 234 16.08 0.96 -2.27
N ALA A 235 15.64 1.83 -3.20
CA ALA A 235 15.68 3.28 -3.04
C ALA A 235 14.95 3.74 -1.77
N LYS A 236 13.80 3.15 -1.43
CA LYS A 236 13.09 3.39 -0.18
C LYS A 236 13.88 2.95 1.06
N SER A 237 14.55 1.82 0.99
CA SER A 237 15.37 1.30 2.11
C SER A 237 16.60 2.17 2.40
N GLU A 238 17.09 2.90 1.39
CA GLU A 238 18.20 3.86 1.53
C GLU A 238 17.74 5.20 2.14
N GLN A 239 16.46 5.51 2.12
CA GLN A 239 15.83 6.68 2.74
C GLN A 239 15.49 6.44 4.21
#